data_8aa21667a8050ae35b133640c1a1375d
#
_entry.id   8aa21667a8050ae35b133640c1a1375d
#
_cell.length_a   1.000
_cell.length_b   1.000
_cell.length_c   1.000
_cell.angle_alpha   90.00
_cell.angle_beta   90.00
_cell.angle_gamma   90.00
#
_symmetry.space_group_name_H-M   'P 1'
#
loop_
_entity.id
_entity.type
_entity.pdbx_description
1 polymer ?
#
loop_
_entity_poly.entity_id
_entity_poly.type
_entity_poly.pdbx_seq_one_letter_code
_entity_poly.pdbx_strand_id
1 'polypeptide(L)'
;MSTNRDFSRDGTFLIDLTKCTGCRACQVACKQWNQLPAEHTEFFSGEGYQNPPAMTEYTYTRIKFRDYQKNGQHEFAFYKEMCMHCNEPACASVCPVGAFEKTKEGPVYYKDNRCIGCRFCMIACPFGVPKYEWSKAFPLVKKCTGCLERLREGLHPACATTCPTAITYGPRDEMIELGKQRLLKNPERYVQKAYGYTEAGGTSIIYLTALPFDELGFKQVTKRALPEYTWEALRLVPGIFLT
;
A
#
# COMPACT_ATOMS: atom_id res chain seq x y z
N MET A 1 -8.08 14.46 -24.44
CA MET A 1 -7.20 13.56 -25.22
C MET A 1 -6.97 12.30 -24.37
N SER A 2 -7.69 11.24 -24.65
CA SER A 2 -7.54 9.94 -24.00
C SER A 2 -6.30 9.27 -24.59
N THR A 3 -5.17 9.36 -23.93
CA THR A 3 -4.04 8.48 -24.25
C THR A 3 -4.42 7.11 -23.73
N ASN A 4 -4.71 6.20 -24.64
CA ASN A 4 -4.95 4.79 -24.37
C ASN A 4 -3.65 4.17 -23.83
N ARG A 5 -3.35 4.41 -22.52
CA ARG A 5 -2.18 3.84 -21.87
C ARG A 5 -2.53 2.39 -21.51
N ASP A 6 -1.75 1.48 -22.00
CA ASP A 6 -1.85 0.07 -21.67
C ASP A 6 -1.40 -0.16 -20.21
N PHE A 7 -2.35 -0.20 -19.27
CA PHE A 7 -2.11 -0.58 -17.87
C PHE A 7 -2.12 -2.11 -17.68
N SER A 8 -1.95 -2.88 -18.73
CA SER A 8 -2.09 -4.33 -18.71
C SER A 8 -0.96 -5.05 -17.98
N ARG A 9 0.12 -4.36 -17.59
CA ARG A 9 1.28 -4.97 -16.91
C ARG A 9 1.84 -4.09 -15.80
N ASP A 10 1.98 -4.67 -14.59
CA ASP A 10 2.76 -4.14 -13.45
C ASP A 10 2.53 -2.67 -13.10
N GLY A 11 1.29 -2.24 -13.10
CA GLY A 11 0.95 -0.89 -12.66
C GLY A 11 1.46 -0.57 -11.26
N THR A 12 2.19 0.52 -11.14
CA THR A 12 2.89 0.93 -9.92
C THR A 12 2.56 2.38 -9.57
N PHE A 13 2.41 2.65 -8.29
CA PHE A 13 2.25 3.99 -7.75
C PHE A 13 3.62 4.56 -7.37
N LEU A 14 3.90 5.77 -7.80
CA LEU A 14 4.95 6.61 -7.26
C LEU A 14 4.31 7.71 -6.42
N ILE A 15 4.53 7.67 -5.11
CA ILE A 15 3.96 8.59 -4.14
C ILE A 15 5.06 9.47 -3.59
N ASP A 16 5.04 10.72 -3.99
CA ASP A 16 6.01 11.74 -3.59
C ASP A 16 5.45 12.52 -2.40
N LEU A 17 5.86 12.14 -1.20
CA LEU A 17 5.37 12.73 0.04
C LEU A 17 5.79 14.19 0.21
N THR A 18 6.86 14.65 -0.48
CA THR A 18 7.27 16.05 -0.47
C THR A 18 6.28 16.98 -1.15
N LYS A 19 5.37 16.40 -1.95
CA LYS A 19 4.31 17.12 -2.66
C LYS A 19 2.93 16.92 -2.04
N CYS A 20 2.83 16.10 -0.99
CA CYS A 20 1.56 15.84 -0.33
C CYS A 20 1.19 17.03 0.56
N THR A 21 -0.01 17.54 0.41
CA THR A 21 -0.56 18.66 1.19
C THR A 21 -1.48 18.22 2.32
N GLY A 22 -1.63 16.90 2.54
CA GLY A 22 -2.51 16.38 3.59
C GLY A 22 -4.01 16.56 3.31
N CYS A 23 -4.42 16.92 2.10
CA CYS A 23 -5.82 17.26 1.75
C CYS A 23 -6.84 16.11 1.89
N ARG A 24 -6.40 14.87 2.06
CA ARG A 24 -7.22 13.64 2.21
C ARG A 24 -8.14 13.31 1.03
N ALA A 25 -8.08 14.02 -0.10
CA ALA A 25 -8.91 13.74 -1.27
C ALA A 25 -8.76 12.28 -1.76
N CYS A 26 -7.55 11.71 -1.71
CA CYS A 26 -7.31 10.31 -2.02
C CYS A 26 -8.00 9.32 -1.07
N GLN A 27 -8.21 9.69 0.20
CA GLN A 27 -8.94 8.91 1.18
C GLN A 27 -10.43 8.93 0.90
N VAL A 28 -10.99 10.10 0.61
CA VAL A 28 -12.42 10.28 0.25
C VAL A 28 -12.73 9.55 -1.06
N ALA A 29 -11.92 9.73 -2.09
CA ALA A 29 -12.10 9.06 -3.38
C ALA A 29 -12.04 7.52 -3.25
N CYS A 30 -11.18 7.00 -2.37
CA CYS A 30 -11.13 5.56 -2.09
C CYS A 30 -12.41 5.06 -1.42
N LYS A 31 -12.94 5.80 -0.43
CA LYS A 31 -14.21 5.45 0.22
C LYS A 31 -15.37 5.48 -0.76
N GLN A 32 -15.46 6.52 -1.56
CA GLN A 32 -16.53 6.69 -2.55
C GLN A 32 -16.50 5.59 -3.62
N TRP A 33 -15.33 5.31 -4.20
CA TRP A 33 -15.18 4.28 -5.22
C TRP A 33 -15.55 2.88 -4.72
N ASN A 34 -15.07 2.52 -3.53
CA ASN A 34 -15.30 1.20 -2.95
C ASN A 34 -16.61 1.13 -2.14
N GLN A 35 -17.45 2.17 -2.16
CA GLN A 35 -18.74 2.27 -1.44
C GLN A 35 -18.61 1.93 0.05
N LEU A 36 -17.50 2.39 0.68
CA LEU A 36 -17.22 2.11 2.07
C LEU A 36 -18.04 3.05 2.97
N PRO A 37 -18.65 2.53 4.04
CA PRO A 37 -19.46 3.32 4.94
C PRO A 37 -18.64 4.38 5.67
N ALA A 38 -19.34 5.40 6.17
CA ALA A 38 -18.76 6.35 7.09
C ALA A 38 -18.38 5.65 8.41
N GLU A 39 -17.38 6.20 9.07
CA GLU A 39 -16.94 5.77 10.39
C GLU A 39 -17.03 6.95 11.36
N HIS A 40 -17.05 6.65 12.65
CA HIS A 40 -16.97 7.69 13.67
C HIS A 40 -15.67 8.48 13.51
N THR A 41 -15.78 9.81 13.56
CA THR A 41 -14.63 10.72 13.46
C THR A 41 -14.57 11.60 14.69
N GLU A 42 -13.37 11.84 15.18
CA GLU A 42 -13.09 12.71 16.31
C GLU A 42 -12.30 13.93 15.83
N PHE A 43 -12.46 15.05 16.51
CA PHE A 43 -11.70 16.26 16.16
C PHE A 43 -10.19 16.03 16.29
N PHE A 44 -9.78 15.32 17.34
CA PHE A 44 -8.39 14.93 17.58
C PHE A 44 -8.35 13.53 18.20
N SER A 45 -7.68 12.59 17.54
CA SER A 45 -7.66 11.18 17.92
C SER A 45 -6.62 10.81 18.98
N GLY A 46 -5.92 11.80 19.57
CA GLY A 46 -4.84 11.57 20.54
C GLY A 46 -3.48 11.20 19.91
N GLU A 47 -3.47 10.55 18.75
CA GLU A 47 -2.25 10.18 18.02
C GLU A 47 -1.96 11.09 16.81
N GLY A 48 -2.65 12.23 16.71
CA GLY A 48 -2.52 13.18 15.61
C GLY A 48 -3.86 13.53 14.95
N TYR A 49 -3.80 14.23 13.82
CA TYR A 49 -4.96 14.81 13.13
C TYR A 49 -5.60 13.85 12.11
N GLN A 50 -5.16 12.61 12.05
CA GLN A 50 -5.72 11.63 11.13
C GLN A 50 -7.05 11.05 11.62
N ASN A 51 -8.00 10.88 10.73
CA ASN A 51 -9.26 10.19 10.95
C ASN A 51 -9.52 9.16 9.83
N PRO A 52 -9.79 7.92 10.20
CA PRO A 52 -9.75 7.34 11.55
C PRO A 52 -8.31 7.23 12.10
N PRO A 53 -8.11 7.00 13.41
CA PRO A 53 -6.77 6.89 14.02
C PRO A 53 -5.96 5.70 13.51
N ALA A 54 -6.61 4.65 13.02
CA ALA A 54 -5.99 3.49 12.37
C ALA A 54 -6.69 3.16 11.04
N MET A 55 -6.04 2.38 10.16
CA MET A 55 -6.77 1.74 9.07
C MET A 55 -7.74 0.71 9.64
N THR A 56 -8.91 0.63 9.03
CA THR A 56 -10.01 -0.27 9.42
C THR A 56 -10.47 -1.09 8.21
N GLU A 57 -11.44 -1.95 8.43
CA GLU A 57 -12.12 -2.68 7.35
C GLU A 57 -12.92 -1.76 6.41
N TYR A 58 -13.19 -0.52 6.83
CA TYR A 58 -13.90 0.50 6.06
C TYR A 58 -13.01 1.66 5.61
N THR A 59 -11.72 1.67 5.99
CA THR A 59 -10.75 2.68 5.56
C THR A 59 -9.50 2.01 4.99
N TYR A 60 -9.48 1.82 3.65
CA TYR A 60 -8.42 1.13 2.92
C TYR A 60 -7.16 1.98 2.71
N THR A 61 -7.27 3.27 2.86
CA THR A 61 -6.16 4.22 2.82
C THR A 61 -6.46 5.43 3.69
N ARG A 62 -5.43 5.95 4.35
CA ARG A 62 -5.53 7.19 5.14
C ARG A 62 -4.28 8.02 4.98
N ILE A 63 -4.41 9.30 5.31
CA ILE A 63 -3.27 10.21 5.42
C ILE A 63 -2.94 10.35 6.90
N LYS A 64 -1.71 10.00 7.26
CA LYS A 64 -1.14 10.27 8.59
C LYS A 64 -0.48 11.63 8.58
N PHE A 65 -0.56 12.29 9.71
CA PHE A 65 0.07 13.57 9.99
C PHE A 65 1.21 13.32 10.98
N ARG A 66 2.38 13.83 10.65
CA ARG A 66 3.53 13.85 11.55
C ARG A 66 4.00 15.28 11.67
N ASP A 67 4.01 15.78 12.89
CA ASP A 67 4.70 17.02 13.23
C ASP A 67 6.19 16.73 13.46
N TYR A 68 7.01 17.64 13.01
CA TYR A 68 8.45 17.60 13.22
C TYR A 68 9.02 19.01 13.30
N GLN A 69 10.21 19.14 13.87
CA GLN A 69 10.90 20.43 13.95
C GLN A 69 11.95 20.53 12.85
N LYS A 70 11.92 21.64 12.12
CA LYS A 70 12.93 22.00 11.14
C LYS A 70 13.36 23.42 11.36
N ASN A 71 14.65 23.65 11.62
CA ASN A 71 15.21 24.97 11.88
C ASN A 71 14.45 25.75 13.01
N GLY A 72 13.98 25.04 14.04
CA GLY A 72 13.21 25.63 15.15
C GLY A 72 11.75 25.94 14.83
N GLN A 73 11.25 25.61 13.65
CA GLN A 73 9.85 25.75 13.26
C GLN A 73 9.16 24.39 13.23
N HIS A 74 7.88 24.37 13.66
CA HIS A 74 7.03 23.21 13.53
C HIS A 74 6.54 23.09 12.09
N GLU A 75 6.81 21.96 11.48
CA GLU A 75 6.31 21.61 10.15
C GLU A 75 5.52 20.28 10.21
N PHE A 76 4.66 20.07 9.22
CA PHE A 76 3.93 18.81 9.05
C PHE A 76 4.45 18.04 7.86
N ALA A 77 4.69 16.75 8.07
CA ALA A 77 4.85 15.77 7.00
C ALA A 77 3.61 14.90 6.90
N PHE A 78 3.28 14.52 5.68
CA PHE A 78 2.10 13.73 5.38
C PHE A 78 2.50 12.39 4.79
N TYR A 79 1.93 11.32 5.35
CA TYR A 79 2.20 9.96 4.90
C TYR A 79 0.91 9.27 4.49
N LYS A 80 0.85 8.82 3.24
CA LYS A 80 -0.27 8.02 2.75
C LYS A 80 -0.05 6.56 3.14
N GLU A 81 -0.86 6.06 4.06
CA GLU A 81 -0.87 4.65 4.47
C GLU A 81 -1.89 3.87 3.63
N MET A 82 -1.44 2.76 3.02
CA MET A 82 -2.27 1.88 2.18
C MET A 82 -1.61 0.51 1.99
N CYS A 83 -2.29 -0.40 1.31
CA CYS A 83 -1.67 -1.68 0.91
C CYS A 83 -0.50 -1.44 -0.04
N MET A 84 0.62 -2.12 0.21
CA MET A 84 1.82 -2.01 -0.61
C MET A 84 1.75 -2.82 -1.90
N HIS A 85 0.77 -3.72 -2.05
CA HIS A 85 0.61 -4.58 -3.23
C HIS A 85 1.92 -5.26 -3.63
N CYS A 86 2.53 -5.99 -2.68
CA CYS A 86 3.82 -6.68 -2.82
C CYS A 86 3.92 -7.47 -4.11
N ASN A 87 5.11 -7.58 -4.68
CA ASN A 87 5.36 -8.40 -5.88
C ASN A 87 5.17 -9.88 -5.54
N GLU A 88 5.74 -10.31 -4.40
CA GLU A 88 5.52 -11.63 -3.82
C GLU A 88 4.74 -11.50 -2.50
N PRO A 89 3.40 -11.48 -2.55
CA PRO A 89 2.58 -11.13 -1.40
C PRO A 89 2.52 -12.25 -0.38
N ALA A 90 3.06 -12.02 0.83
CA ALA A 90 2.96 -12.96 1.94
C ALA A 90 1.51 -13.34 2.28
N CYS A 91 0.57 -12.38 2.16
CA CYS A 91 -0.85 -12.64 2.37
C CYS A 91 -1.45 -13.65 1.37
N ALA A 92 -0.90 -13.76 0.15
CA ALA A 92 -1.30 -14.78 -0.81
C ALA A 92 -0.62 -16.11 -0.51
N SER A 93 0.66 -16.09 -0.17
CA SER A 93 1.44 -17.30 0.13
C SER A 93 0.87 -18.09 1.31
N VAL A 94 0.41 -17.41 2.37
CA VAL A 94 -0.14 -18.07 3.58
C VAL A 94 -1.62 -18.41 3.47
N CYS A 95 -2.30 -18.05 2.38
CA CYS A 95 -3.73 -18.27 2.26
C CYS A 95 -4.05 -19.72 1.85
N PRO A 96 -4.62 -20.56 2.73
CA PRO A 96 -4.83 -21.97 2.44
C PRO A 96 -5.88 -22.21 1.34
N VAL A 97 -6.74 -21.22 1.08
CA VAL A 97 -7.82 -21.32 0.08
C VAL A 97 -7.57 -20.46 -1.16
N GLY A 98 -6.38 -19.86 -1.29
CA GLY A 98 -6.02 -19.05 -2.45
C GLY A 98 -6.92 -17.82 -2.67
N ALA A 99 -7.39 -17.19 -1.57
CA ALA A 99 -8.25 -16.01 -1.65
C ALA A 99 -7.50 -14.74 -2.10
N PHE A 100 -6.18 -14.74 -2.08
CA PHE A 100 -5.38 -13.61 -2.56
C PHE A 100 -4.58 -13.98 -3.80
N GLU A 101 -4.47 -13.06 -4.75
CA GLU A 101 -3.77 -13.25 -6.01
C GLU A 101 -3.04 -11.97 -6.41
N LYS A 102 -1.77 -12.08 -6.82
CA LYS A 102 -1.06 -10.99 -7.51
C LYS A 102 -1.53 -10.97 -8.96
N THR A 103 -2.16 -9.88 -9.37
CA THR A 103 -2.67 -9.74 -10.73
C THR A 103 -1.59 -9.21 -11.67
N LYS A 104 -1.74 -9.45 -12.97
CA LYS A 104 -0.83 -8.92 -14.00
C LYS A 104 -0.87 -7.39 -14.09
N GLU A 105 -1.98 -6.77 -13.69
CA GLU A 105 -2.16 -5.32 -13.66
C GLU A 105 -1.40 -4.66 -12.49
N GLY A 106 -0.82 -5.45 -11.57
CA GLY A 106 -0.02 -4.97 -10.43
C GLY A 106 -0.66 -5.11 -9.05
N PRO A 107 -1.94 -4.90 -8.82
CA PRO A 107 -2.56 -5.09 -7.52
C PRO A 107 -2.53 -6.53 -7.01
N VAL A 108 -2.50 -6.67 -5.67
CA VAL A 108 -2.85 -7.94 -5.01
C VAL A 108 -4.36 -7.91 -4.81
N TYR A 109 -5.06 -8.75 -5.53
CA TYR A 109 -6.53 -8.86 -5.49
C TYR A 109 -6.97 -9.84 -4.40
N TYR A 110 -8.16 -9.62 -3.85
CA TYR A 110 -8.79 -10.46 -2.84
C TYR A 110 -10.13 -10.99 -3.36
N LYS A 111 -10.26 -12.31 -3.39
CA LYS A 111 -11.46 -13.06 -3.78
C LYS A 111 -12.24 -13.42 -2.51
N ASP A 112 -13.20 -12.59 -2.15
CA ASP A 112 -13.96 -12.71 -0.91
C ASP A 112 -14.78 -14.00 -0.81
N ASN A 113 -15.29 -14.50 -1.94
CA ASN A 113 -16.04 -15.76 -2.05
C ASN A 113 -15.22 -17.03 -1.71
N ARG A 114 -13.89 -16.92 -1.61
CA ARG A 114 -13.01 -18.02 -1.19
C ARG A 114 -12.61 -17.94 0.28
N CYS A 115 -12.84 -16.80 0.92
CA CYS A 115 -12.31 -16.54 2.25
C CYS A 115 -13.05 -17.36 3.31
N ILE A 116 -12.28 -18.07 4.15
CA ILE A 116 -12.79 -18.84 5.30
C ILE A 116 -12.56 -18.12 6.63
N GLY A 117 -12.08 -16.87 6.62
CA GLY A 117 -11.90 -16.08 7.85
C GLY A 117 -10.73 -16.50 8.75
N CYS A 118 -9.78 -17.29 8.30
CA CYS A 118 -8.67 -17.80 9.14
C CYS A 118 -7.67 -16.74 9.60
N ARG A 119 -7.65 -15.55 9.00
CA ARG A 119 -6.83 -14.36 9.38
C ARG A 119 -5.31 -14.50 9.24
N PHE A 120 -4.79 -15.60 8.68
CA PHE A 120 -3.34 -15.76 8.47
C PHE A 120 -2.73 -14.62 7.66
N CYS A 121 -3.46 -14.07 6.69
CA CYS A 121 -3.04 -12.91 5.90
C CYS A 121 -2.82 -11.65 6.74
N MET A 122 -3.50 -11.49 7.88
CA MET A 122 -3.30 -10.35 8.79
C MET A 122 -1.97 -10.48 9.54
N ILE A 123 -1.65 -11.69 9.99
CA ILE A 123 -0.41 -12.00 10.73
C ILE A 123 0.80 -11.95 9.79
N ALA A 124 0.66 -12.51 8.59
CA ALA A 124 1.76 -12.59 7.63
C ALA A 124 2.10 -11.26 6.96
N CYS A 125 1.20 -10.27 6.99
CA CYS A 125 1.45 -8.99 6.33
C CYS A 125 2.46 -8.15 7.11
N PRO A 126 3.68 -7.88 6.59
CA PRO A 126 4.68 -7.11 7.32
C PRO A 126 4.27 -5.65 7.50
N PHE A 127 3.33 -5.18 6.68
CA PHE A 127 2.79 -3.81 6.73
C PHE A 127 1.53 -3.69 7.61
N GLY A 128 0.92 -4.81 8.05
CA GLY A 128 -0.27 -4.82 8.93
C GLY A 128 -1.54 -4.30 8.26
N VAL A 129 -1.64 -4.45 6.93
CA VAL A 129 -2.71 -3.83 6.14
C VAL A 129 -4.05 -4.57 6.17
N PRO A 130 -4.13 -5.90 5.98
CA PRO A 130 -5.42 -6.58 6.00
C PRO A 130 -6.15 -6.35 7.32
N LYS A 131 -7.44 -5.98 7.25
CA LYS A 131 -8.34 -5.78 8.39
C LYS A 131 -9.51 -6.75 8.32
N TYR A 132 -10.16 -7.00 9.44
CA TYR A 132 -11.20 -8.00 9.55
C TYR A 132 -12.49 -7.38 10.09
N GLU A 133 -13.62 -7.76 9.53
CA GLU A 133 -14.94 -7.22 9.90
C GLU A 133 -15.44 -7.84 11.20
N TRP A 134 -14.83 -7.49 12.34
CA TRP A 134 -15.09 -8.10 13.65
C TRP A 134 -16.55 -8.04 14.11
N SER A 135 -17.31 -7.07 13.63
CA SER A 135 -18.70 -6.84 14.03
C SER A 135 -19.72 -7.68 13.25
N LYS A 136 -19.30 -8.43 12.22
CA LYS A 136 -20.21 -9.19 11.35
C LYS A 136 -20.28 -10.65 11.75
N ALA A 137 -21.46 -11.27 11.56
CA ALA A 137 -21.64 -12.71 11.77
C ALA A 137 -20.85 -13.57 10.77
N PHE A 138 -20.68 -13.09 9.53
CA PHE A 138 -19.84 -13.70 8.49
C PHE A 138 -18.76 -12.70 8.06
N PRO A 139 -17.71 -12.58 8.86
CA PRO A 139 -16.72 -11.55 8.66
C PRO A 139 -15.73 -11.90 7.55
N LEU A 140 -15.38 -10.91 6.75
CA LEU A 140 -14.39 -11.00 5.69
C LEU A 140 -13.16 -10.15 6.02
N VAL A 141 -12.05 -10.46 5.37
CA VAL A 141 -10.87 -9.60 5.37
C VAL A 141 -11.07 -8.47 4.38
N LYS A 142 -10.65 -7.27 4.76
CA LYS A 142 -10.73 -6.07 3.91
C LYS A 142 -9.35 -5.43 3.78
N LYS A 143 -9.07 -4.91 2.59
CA LYS A 143 -7.87 -4.12 2.29
C LYS A 143 -8.06 -3.34 0.98
N CYS A 144 -7.13 -2.46 0.67
CA CYS A 144 -7.08 -1.78 -0.62
C CYS A 144 -7.14 -2.79 -1.79
N THR A 145 -8.02 -2.54 -2.75
CA THR A 145 -8.24 -3.36 -3.96
C THR A 145 -7.24 -3.03 -5.08
N GLY A 146 -6.49 -1.90 -4.95
CA GLY A 146 -5.70 -1.32 -6.04
C GLY A 146 -6.55 -0.80 -7.19
N CYS A 147 -7.88 -0.71 -6.98
CA CYS A 147 -8.86 -0.33 -8.00
C CYS A 147 -8.76 -1.20 -9.27
N LEU A 148 -8.59 -2.52 -9.13
CA LEU A 148 -8.36 -3.46 -10.23
C LEU A 148 -9.41 -3.33 -11.35
N GLU A 149 -10.67 -3.12 -10.99
CA GLU A 149 -11.76 -2.92 -11.96
C GLU A 149 -11.50 -1.71 -12.86
N ARG A 150 -11.12 -0.57 -12.25
CA ARG A 150 -10.75 0.64 -13.00
C ARG A 150 -9.56 0.40 -13.94
N LEU A 151 -8.55 -0.33 -13.46
CA LEU A 151 -7.37 -0.64 -14.28
C LEU A 151 -7.72 -1.47 -15.51
N ARG A 152 -8.65 -2.42 -15.37
CA ARG A 152 -9.14 -3.24 -16.50
C ARG A 152 -9.94 -2.44 -17.51
N GLU A 153 -10.53 -1.33 -17.08
CA GLU A 153 -11.22 -0.36 -17.94
C GLU A 153 -10.26 0.73 -18.49
N GLY A 154 -8.94 0.60 -18.26
CA GLY A 154 -7.96 1.59 -18.71
C GLY A 154 -7.95 2.89 -17.91
N LEU A 155 -8.59 2.91 -16.73
CA LEU A 155 -8.67 4.07 -15.85
C LEU A 155 -7.63 4.01 -14.73
N HIS A 156 -7.12 5.16 -14.31
CA HIS A 156 -6.26 5.25 -13.14
C HIS A 156 -7.00 4.90 -11.84
N PRO A 157 -6.28 4.38 -10.81
CA PRO A 157 -6.86 4.20 -9.49
C PRO A 157 -7.49 5.49 -8.95
N ALA A 158 -8.64 5.38 -8.26
CA ALA A 158 -9.41 6.54 -7.81
C ALA A 158 -8.56 7.55 -6.99
N CYS A 159 -7.71 7.05 -6.10
CA CYS A 159 -6.82 7.90 -5.30
C CYS A 159 -5.73 8.62 -6.14
N ALA A 160 -5.29 8.02 -7.25
CA ALA A 160 -4.34 8.67 -8.16
C ALA A 160 -5.02 9.71 -9.04
N THR A 161 -6.24 9.42 -9.53
CA THR A 161 -7.04 10.35 -10.33
C THR A 161 -7.36 11.65 -9.57
N THR A 162 -7.65 11.54 -8.27
CA THR A 162 -8.06 12.69 -7.46
C THR A 162 -6.86 13.49 -6.91
N CYS A 163 -5.67 12.88 -6.84
CA CYS A 163 -4.51 13.56 -6.28
C CYS A 163 -3.88 14.52 -7.30
N PRO A 164 -3.81 15.84 -7.02
CA PRO A 164 -3.30 16.79 -7.99
C PRO A 164 -1.77 16.74 -8.16
N THR A 165 -1.02 16.25 -7.16
CA THR A 165 0.44 16.47 -7.14
C THR A 165 1.28 15.28 -6.70
N ALA A 166 0.84 14.55 -5.66
CA ALA A 166 1.71 13.61 -4.95
C ALA A 166 1.70 12.20 -5.50
N ILE A 167 0.59 11.76 -6.12
CA ILE A 167 0.42 10.38 -6.57
C ILE A 167 0.50 10.32 -8.09
N THR A 168 1.48 9.60 -8.60
CA THR A 168 1.60 9.24 -10.02
C THR A 168 1.36 7.74 -10.15
N TYR A 169 0.68 7.30 -11.19
CA TYR A 169 0.44 5.89 -11.48
C TYR A 169 0.80 5.60 -12.93
N GLY A 170 1.47 4.51 -13.19
CA GLY A 170 1.89 4.08 -14.52
C GLY A 170 2.63 2.75 -14.52
N PRO A 171 3.18 2.33 -15.67
CA PRO A 171 4.03 1.16 -15.77
C PRO A 171 5.20 1.21 -14.77
N ARG A 172 5.57 0.06 -14.23
CA ARG A 172 6.56 -0.02 -13.14
C ARG A 172 7.90 0.62 -13.51
N ASP A 173 8.39 0.32 -14.69
CA ASP A 173 9.71 0.82 -15.15
C ASP A 173 9.72 2.33 -15.26
N GLU A 174 8.65 2.92 -15.80
CA GLU A 174 8.49 4.37 -15.88
C GLU A 174 8.44 5.03 -14.50
N MET A 175 7.73 4.40 -13.54
CA MET A 175 7.61 4.93 -12.18
C MET A 175 8.92 4.85 -11.41
N ILE A 176 9.68 3.77 -11.61
CA ILE A 176 11.04 3.63 -11.04
C ILE A 176 11.97 4.69 -11.61
N GLU A 177 11.98 4.84 -12.93
CA GLU A 177 12.85 5.82 -13.59
C GLU A 177 12.49 7.25 -13.18
N LEU A 178 11.20 7.58 -13.16
CA LEU A 178 10.72 8.88 -12.68
C LEU A 178 11.13 9.14 -11.22
N GLY A 179 11.07 8.12 -10.38
CA GLY A 179 11.52 8.19 -8.98
C GLY A 179 13.01 8.49 -8.89
N LYS A 180 13.85 7.77 -9.63
CA LYS A 180 15.31 8.00 -9.71
C LYS A 180 15.63 9.42 -10.18
N GLN A 181 14.97 9.86 -11.24
CA GLN A 181 15.18 11.22 -11.79
C GLN A 181 14.83 12.31 -10.77
N ARG A 182 13.76 12.13 -9.96
CA ARG A 182 13.43 13.08 -8.89
C ARG A 182 14.51 13.14 -7.82
N LEU A 183 15.00 11.97 -7.39
CA LEU A 183 16.07 11.86 -6.39
C LEU A 183 17.36 12.53 -6.89
N LEU A 184 17.74 12.29 -8.14
CA LEU A 184 18.98 12.85 -8.73
C LEU A 184 18.91 14.36 -8.98
N LYS A 185 17.75 14.87 -9.42
CA LYS A 185 17.58 16.30 -9.72
C LYS A 185 17.60 17.21 -8.49
N ASN A 186 17.14 16.71 -7.34
CA ASN A 186 17.00 17.51 -6.13
C ASN A 186 17.46 16.69 -4.91
N PRO A 187 18.77 16.36 -4.83
CA PRO A 187 19.30 15.48 -3.79
C PRO A 187 19.08 16.03 -2.37
N GLU A 188 19.05 17.35 -2.21
CA GLU A 188 18.80 18.04 -0.94
C GLU A 188 17.33 17.97 -0.49
N ARG A 189 16.42 17.70 -1.41
CA ARG A 189 14.97 17.64 -1.12
C ARG A 189 14.53 16.27 -0.64
N TYR A 190 15.24 15.21 -0.98
CA TYR A 190 14.83 13.84 -0.74
C TYR A 190 15.84 13.06 0.08
N VAL A 191 15.35 12.19 0.94
CA VAL A 191 16.17 11.08 1.43
C VAL A 191 16.56 10.22 0.22
N GLN A 192 17.87 9.93 0.06
CA GLN A 192 18.42 9.23 -1.11
C GLN A 192 18.08 7.73 -1.11
N LYS A 193 16.83 7.43 -0.82
CA LYS A 193 16.24 6.09 -0.80
C LYS A 193 14.77 6.19 -1.20
N ALA A 194 14.31 5.24 -2.02
CA ALA A 194 12.89 5.01 -2.27
C ALA A 194 12.43 3.81 -1.44
N TYR A 195 11.31 3.94 -0.71
CA TYR A 195 10.71 2.84 0.05
C TYR A 195 9.69 2.09 -0.79
N GLY A 196 9.66 0.78 -0.67
CA GLY A 196 8.80 -0.11 -1.45
C GLY A 196 9.47 -0.67 -2.70
N TYR A 197 10.66 -0.18 -3.07
CA TYR A 197 11.42 -0.69 -4.20
C TYR A 197 12.01 -2.07 -3.92
N THR A 198 12.57 -2.26 -2.73
CA THR A 198 13.20 -3.52 -2.31
C THR A 198 12.51 -4.17 -1.11
N GLU A 199 11.77 -3.44 -0.31
CA GLU A 199 11.12 -3.93 0.89
C GLU A 199 10.17 -5.09 0.57
N ALA A 200 10.28 -6.20 1.33
CA ALA A 200 9.50 -7.44 1.14
C ALA A 200 9.60 -8.03 -0.30
N GLY A 201 10.76 -7.93 -0.95
CA GLY A 201 10.94 -8.38 -2.34
C GLY A 201 10.42 -7.38 -3.39
N GLY A 202 10.15 -6.15 -2.98
CA GLY A 202 9.57 -5.10 -3.80
C GLY A 202 8.04 -5.07 -3.78
N THR A 203 7.50 -3.92 -4.11
CA THR A 203 6.06 -3.64 -4.07
C THR A 203 5.61 -2.80 -5.26
N SER A 204 4.30 -2.75 -5.51
CA SER A 204 3.73 -1.84 -6.53
C SER A 204 3.45 -0.44 -5.97
N ILE A 205 3.95 -0.11 -4.78
CA ILE A 205 3.88 1.22 -4.19
C ILE A 205 5.29 1.68 -3.85
N ILE A 206 5.69 2.81 -4.42
CA ILE A 206 7.02 3.40 -4.22
C ILE A 206 6.82 4.77 -3.59
N TYR A 207 7.51 5.03 -2.47
CA TYR A 207 7.47 6.32 -1.78
C TYR A 207 8.79 7.07 -1.91
N LEU A 208 8.68 8.39 -2.11
CA LEU A 208 9.76 9.36 -1.97
C LEU A 208 9.42 10.33 -0.84
N THR A 209 10.40 10.73 -0.05
CA THR A 209 10.20 11.60 1.11
C THR A 209 11.40 12.50 1.37
N ALA A 210 11.17 13.61 2.09
CA ALA A 210 12.21 14.51 2.59
C ALA A 210 12.74 14.09 3.97
N LEU A 211 11.97 13.29 4.73
CA LEU A 211 12.34 12.84 6.07
C LEU A 211 12.70 11.35 6.06
N PRO A 212 13.53 10.87 6.99
CA PRO A 212 13.78 9.45 7.17
C PRO A 212 12.46 8.67 7.32
N PHE A 213 12.39 7.49 6.68
CA PHE A 213 11.15 6.70 6.64
C PHE A 213 10.71 6.20 8.03
N ASP A 214 11.63 5.95 8.93
CA ASP A 214 11.37 5.56 10.33
C ASP A 214 10.73 6.69 11.13
N GLU A 215 11.16 7.94 10.94
CA GLU A 215 10.56 9.12 11.56
C GLU A 215 9.10 9.32 11.12
N LEU A 216 8.79 8.99 9.87
CA LEU A 216 7.41 9.01 9.36
C LEU A 216 6.58 7.80 9.83
N GLY A 217 7.21 6.82 10.50
CA GLY A 217 6.55 5.63 11.01
C GLY A 217 6.35 4.53 9.95
N PHE A 218 7.16 4.52 8.90
CA PHE A 218 7.25 3.38 8.00
C PHE A 218 7.88 2.18 8.71
N LYS A 219 7.34 1.00 8.48
CA LYS A 219 7.88 -0.21 9.08
C LYS A 219 9.20 -0.60 8.43
N GLN A 220 10.17 -0.95 9.23
CA GLN A 220 11.39 -1.60 8.75
C GLN A 220 11.04 -3.04 8.36
N VAL A 221 11.23 -3.37 7.10
CA VAL A 221 10.91 -4.67 6.52
C VAL A 221 12.15 -5.20 5.79
N THR A 222 12.37 -6.52 5.86
CA THR A 222 13.44 -7.17 5.11
C THR A 222 13.36 -6.87 3.61
N LYS A 223 14.49 -6.86 2.93
CA LYS A 223 14.53 -6.71 1.46
C LYS A 223 14.11 -7.99 0.75
N ARG A 224 14.28 -9.13 1.39
CA ARG A 224 13.91 -10.43 0.84
C ARG A 224 12.39 -10.62 0.93
N ALA A 225 11.80 -11.25 -0.08
CA ALA A 225 10.38 -11.60 -0.06
C ALA A 225 10.08 -12.61 1.06
N LEU A 226 9.03 -12.35 1.85
CA LEU A 226 8.70 -13.23 2.98
C LEU A 226 8.33 -14.68 2.56
N PRO A 227 7.65 -14.92 1.43
CA PRO A 227 7.37 -16.28 0.97
C PRO A 227 8.62 -17.13 0.72
N GLU A 228 9.74 -16.53 0.37
CA GLU A 228 10.99 -17.25 0.13
C GLU A 228 11.49 -18.02 1.37
N TYR A 229 11.30 -17.46 2.57
CA TYR A 229 11.68 -18.12 3.82
C TYR A 229 10.89 -19.41 4.07
N THR A 230 9.60 -19.40 3.75
CA THR A 230 8.74 -20.58 3.90
C THR A 230 8.98 -21.60 2.77
N TRP A 231 9.23 -21.14 1.55
CA TRP A 231 9.54 -22.02 0.43
C TRP A 231 10.84 -22.81 0.64
N GLU A 232 11.86 -22.21 1.21
CA GLU A 232 13.10 -22.91 1.57
C GLU A 232 12.83 -24.06 2.54
N ALA A 233 12.04 -23.81 3.59
CA ALA A 233 11.66 -24.84 4.55
C ALA A 233 10.78 -25.94 3.92
N LEU A 234 9.79 -25.56 3.11
CA LEU A 234 8.87 -26.50 2.49
C LEU A 234 9.53 -27.40 1.44
N ARG A 235 10.57 -26.96 0.76
CA ARG A 235 11.36 -27.77 -0.18
C ARG A 235 12.07 -28.95 0.49
N LEU A 236 12.33 -28.89 1.79
CA LEU A 236 12.97 -29.96 2.56
C LEU A 236 11.95 -31.03 3.04
N VAL A 237 10.67 -30.65 3.12
CA VAL A 237 9.59 -31.55 3.64
C VAL A 237 9.45 -32.85 2.85
N PRO A 238 9.41 -32.87 1.49
CA PRO A 238 9.28 -34.12 0.74
C PRO A 238 10.42 -35.12 0.98
N GLY A 239 11.62 -34.63 1.23
CA GLY A 239 12.78 -35.50 1.54
C GLY A 239 12.68 -36.19 2.90
N ILE A 240 11.95 -35.58 3.86
CA ILE A 240 11.75 -36.13 5.20
C ILE A 240 10.67 -37.21 5.22
N PHE A 241 9.65 -37.10 4.38
CA PHE A 241 8.53 -38.06 4.33
C PHE A 241 8.75 -39.23 3.37
N LEU A 242 9.82 -39.22 2.56
CA LEU A 242 10.16 -40.27 1.62
C LEU A 242 11.29 -41.19 2.12
N THR A 243 11.79 -40.96 3.31
CA THR A 243 12.75 -41.79 4.05
C THR A 243 12.04 -42.48 5.22
#